data_0f8e8559ceca12b2e9993bc7863d83d6
#
_entry.id   0f8e8559ceca12b2e9993bc7863d83d6
#
_cell.length_a   1.000
_cell.length_b   1.000
_cell.length_c   1.000
_cell.angle_alpha   90.00
_cell.angle_beta   90.00
_cell.angle_gamma   90.00
#
_symmetry.space_group_name_H-M   'P 1'
#
loop_
_entity.id
_entity.type
_entity.pdbx_description
1 polymer ?
#
loop_
_entity_poly.entity_id
_entity_poly.type
_entity_poly.pdbx_seq_one_letter_code
_entity_poly.pdbx_strand_id
1 'polypeptide(L)'
;YDMQVGRAGALKRHHGISRFTLNYLEPKLRTELDRRILASADLIQLNRKKAIDTTLSRFSGWASSIPSADSIALTGIQGAMRETASHIQKAAEKVDYEARRVMIDQNHKLIANIDNVIATSNNAIAAIWHSHWRRPGYDFREDHKERDQLYYLIRGNWAQKNGYVKSGPAGYLDEITQPGEEVFCQCYVTYIYNIRSIPEYMLTQKGQKFMESMKKAA
;
A
#
# COMPACT_ATOMS: atom_id res chain seq x y z
N TYR A 1 -7.52 20.17 -0.45
CA TYR A 1 -6.50 19.10 -0.47
C TYR A 1 -5.29 19.47 0.42
N ASP A 2 -5.59 20.02 1.57
CA ASP A 2 -4.58 20.21 2.62
C ASP A 2 -4.31 18.88 3.32
N MET A 3 -3.68 17.96 2.60
CA MET A 3 -3.18 16.72 3.21
C MET A 3 -1.95 17.04 4.06
N GLN A 4 -2.18 17.50 5.27
CA GLN A 4 -1.12 17.65 6.27
C GLN A 4 -0.36 16.33 6.52
N VAL A 5 -1.03 15.19 6.35
CA VAL A 5 -0.41 13.86 6.45
C VAL A 5 0.58 13.60 5.31
N GLY A 6 0.30 14.10 4.10
CA GLY A 6 1.17 13.93 2.94
C GLY A 6 2.45 14.76 2.99
N ARG A 7 2.40 15.95 3.56
CA ARG A 7 3.47 16.93 3.40
C ARG A 7 4.79 16.55 4.07
N ALA A 8 4.77 16.19 5.34
CA ALA A 8 5.99 15.80 6.04
C ALA A 8 6.51 14.44 5.57
N GLY A 9 5.61 13.47 5.29
CA GLY A 9 5.97 12.17 4.77
C GLY A 9 6.46 12.23 3.33
N ALA A 10 5.79 12.98 2.44
CA ALA A 10 6.20 13.17 1.06
C ALA A 10 7.56 13.87 0.96
N LEU A 11 7.82 14.91 1.75
CA LEU A 11 9.12 15.58 1.80
C LEU A 11 10.26 14.64 2.21
N LYS A 12 10.00 13.70 3.13
CA LYS A 12 10.99 12.69 3.54
C LYS A 12 11.25 11.64 2.44
N ARG A 13 10.23 11.30 1.65
CA ARG A 13 10.35 10.32 0.57
C ARG A 13 10.87 10.89 -0.75
N HIS A 14 10.73 12.22 -0.93
CA HIS A 14 11.09 12.94 -2.16
C HIS A 14 12.03 14.11 -1.88
N HIS A 15 13.21 13.82 -1.35
CA HIS A 15 14.22 14.85 -1.10
C HIS A 15 14.64 15.58 -2.39
N GLY A 16 14.58 16.89 -2.35
CA GLY A 16 15.04 17.75 -3.47
C GLY A 16 13.95 18.15 -4.46
N ILE A 17 12.69 17.72 -4.27
CA ILE A 17 11.57 18.20 -5.09
C ILE A 17 10.97 19.48 -4.50
N SER A 18 10.82 20.50 -5.35
CA SER A 18 10.17 21.74 -4.96
C SER A 18 8.65 21.60 -4.85
N ARG A 19 8.02 22.43 -4.01
CA ARG A 19 6.56 22.48 -3.88
C ARG A 19 5.86 22.82 -5.22
N PHE A 20 6.48 23.63 -6.05
CA PHE A 20 5.96 24.01 -7.36
C PHE A 20 5.79 22.80 -8.29
N THR A 21 6.72 21.84 -8.25
CA THR A 21 6.66 20.61 -9.04
C THR A 21 5.48 19.75 -8.63
N LEU A 22 5.16 19.67 -7.33
CA LEU A 22 4.00 18.93 -6.82
C LEU A 22 2.68 19.51 -7.33
N ASN A 23 2.54 20.83 -7.37
CA ASN A 23 1.34 21.48 -7.90
C ASN A 23 1.11 21.16 -9.39
N TYR A 24 2.16 21.08 -10.19
CA TYR A 24 2.08 20.69 -11.60
C TYR A 24 1.52 19.26 -11.80
N LEU A 25 1.70 18.39 -10.82
CA LEU A 25 1.25 16.99 -10.87
C LEU A 25 -0.18 16.78 -10.36
N GLU A 26 -0.82 17.81 -9.81
CA GLU A 26 -2.15 17.72 -9.21
C GLU A 26 -3.19 17.02 -10.10
N PRO A 27 -3.30 17.29 -11.43
CA PRO A 27 -4.28 16.60 -12.27
C PRO A 27 -4.06 15.08 -12.32
N LYS A 28 -2.79 14.61 -12.36
CA LYS A 28 -2.46 13.18 -12.36
C LYS A 28 -2.74 12.54 -11.00
N LEU A 29 -2.46 13.25 -9.92
CA LEU A 29 -2.73 12.82 -8.57
C LEU A 29 -4.23 12.71 -8.31
N ARG A 30 -5.03 13.61 -8.87
CA ARG A 30 -6.49 13.59 -8.77
C ARG A 30 -7.08 12.34 -9.40
N THR A 31 -6.63 11.98 -10.60
CA THR A 31 -7.08 10.75 -11.29
C THR A 31 -6.79 9.49 -10.45
N GLU A 32 -5.63 9.40 -9.84
CA GLU A 32 -5.28 8.26 -8.99
C GLU A 32 -6.15 8.22 -7.72
N LEU A 33 -6.43 9.36 -7.10
CA LEU A 33 -7.32 9.45 -5.96
C LEU A 33 -8.72 8.96 -6.31
N ASP A 34 -9.32 9.46 -7.39
CA ASP A 34 -10.67 9.09 -7.81
C ASP A 34 -10.76 7.58 -8.10
N ARG A 35 -9.76 7.01 -8.75
CA ARG A 35 -9.65 5.56 -8.97
C ARG A 35 -9.64 4.76 -7.66
N ARG A 36 -8.93 5.23 -6.64
CA ARG A 36 -8.84 4.55 -5.33
C ARG A 36 -10.11 4.70 -4.50
N ILE A 37 -10.78 5.84 -4.59
CA ILE A 37 -12.08 6.04 -3.93
C ILE A 37 -13.11 5.05 -4.47
N LEU A 38 -13.22 4.92 -5.80
CA LEU A 38 -14.12 3.96 -6.44
C LEU A 38 -13.79 2.51 -6.04
N ALA A 39 -12.52 2.10 -6.15
CA ALA A 39 -12.10 0.76 -5.74
C ALA A 39 -12.40 0.46 -4.26
N SER A 40 -12.27 1.45 -3.38
CA SER A 40 -12.60 1.31 -1.96
C SER A 40 -14.11 1.10 -1.74
N ALA A 41 -14.94 1.87 -2.44
CA ALA A 41 -16.39 1.75 -2.37
C ALA A 41 -16.86 0.37 -2.85
N ASP A 42 -16.35 -0.10 -3.98
CA ASP A 42 -16.68 -1.41 -4.55
C ASP A 42 -16.30 -2.57 -3.60
N LEU A 43 -15.10 -2.52 -3.01
CA LEU A 43 -14.64 -3.53 -2.05
C LEU A 43 -15.49 -3.54 -0.77
N ILE A 44 -15.88 -2.38 -0.25
CA ILE A 44 -16.75 -2.28 0.92
C ILE A 44 -18.14 -2.86 0.59
N GLN A 45 -18.69 -2.54 -0.56
CA GLN A 45 -19.97 -3.06 -1.00
C GLN A 45 -19.94 -4.59 -1.16
N LEU A 46 -18.88 -5.13 -1.78
CA LEU A 46 -18.70 -6.58 -1.93
C LEU A 46 -18.61 -7.28 -0.57
N ASN A 47 -17.85 -6.75 0.36
CA ASN A 47 -17.71 -7.31 1.71
C ASN A 47 -19.03 -7.28 2.49
N ARG A 48 -19.81 -6.21 2.38
CA ARG A 48 -21.14 -6.11 2.98
C ARG A 48 -22.10 -7.15 2.41
N LYS A 49 -22.15 -7.28 1.08
CA LYS A 49 -22.97 -8.30 0.43
C LYS A 49 -22.61 -9.70 0.92
N LYS A 50 -21.34 -10.06 0.93
CA LYS A 50 -20.84 -11.36 1.43
C LYS A 50 -21.23 -11.60 2.90
N ALA A 51 -21.16 -10.58 3.76
CA ALA A 51 -21.56 -10.68 5.15
C ALA A 51 -23.07 -10.93 5.29
N ILE A 52 -23.89 -10.24 4.51
CA ILE A 52 -25.34 -10.43 4.46
C ILE A 52 -25.68 -11.85 4.00
N ASP A 53 -25.12 -12.30 2.89
CA ASP A 53 -25.38 -13.64 2.32
C ASP A 53 -24.99 -14.75 3.31
N THR A 54 -23.85 -14.60 3.98
CA THR A 54 -23.39 -15.54 5.01
C THR A 54 -24.34 -15.56 6.22
N THR A 55 -24.83 -14.41 6.65
CA THR A 55 -25.77 -14.31 7.78
C THR A 55 -27.12 -14.94 7.42
N LEU A 56 -27.64 -14.65 6.22
CA LEU A 56 -28.89 -15.24 5.72
C LEU A 56 -28.77 -16.77 5.58
N SER A 57 -27.67 -17.27 5.05
CA SER A 57 -27.45 -18.72 4.91
C SER A 57 -27.40 -19.42 6.27
N ARG A 58 -26.77 -18.82 7.28
CA ARG A 58 -26.76 -19.35 8.66
C ARG A 58 -28.15 -19.32 9.27
N PHE A 59 -28.87 -18.20 9.11
CA PHE A 59 -30.25 -18.09 9.60
C PHE A 59 -31.18 -19.11 8.95
N SER A 60 -31.09 -19.29 7.63
CA SER A 60 -31.89 -20.31 6.92
C SER A 60 -31.56 -21.71 7.38
N GLY A 61 -30.29 -22.05 7.58
CA GLY A 61 -29.86 -23.33 8.12
C GLY A 61 -30.40 -23.59 9.53
N TRP A 62 -30.36 -22.55 10.39
CA TRP A 62 -30.95 -22.63 11.72
C TRP A 62 -32.48 -22.78 11.65
N ALA A 63 -33.17 -21.97 10.88
CA ALA A 63 -34.63 -22.01 10.73
C ALA A 63 -35.12 -23.40 10.25
N SER A 64 -34.39 -24.04 9.35
CA SER A 64 -34.71 -25.38 8.86
C SER A 64 -34.39 -26.51 9.87
N SER A 65 -33.58 -26.23 10.88
CA SER A 65 -33.22 -27.20 11.94
C SER A 65 -34.16 -27.15 13.15
N ILE A 66 -35.12 -26.21 13.21
CA ILE A 66 -36.08 -26.12 14.31
C ILE A 66 -37.07 -27.27 14.18
N PRO A 67 -37.18 -28.17 15.19
CA PRO A 67 -38.21 -29.21 15.19
C PRO A 67 -39.61 -28.60 15.24
N SER A 68 -40.59 -29.32 14.74
CA SER A 68 -42.01 -28.89 14.78
C SER A 68 -42.45 -28.49 16.20
N ALA A 69 -43.35 -27.54 16.31
CA ALA A 69 -43.72 -26.80 17.53
C ALA A 69 -44.08 -27.64 18.77
N ASP A 70 -44.36 -28.91 18.64
CA ASP A 70 -44.82 -29.77 19.73
C ASP A 70 -43.68 -30.35 20.60
N SER A 71 -42.42 -30.08 20.26
CA SER A 71 -41.24 -30.69 20.96
C SER A 71 -40.27 -29.70 21.63
N ILE A 72 -40.52 -28.38 21.55
CA ILE A 72 -39.58 -27.38 22.07
C ILE A 72 -40.05 -26.82 23.41
N ALA A 73 -39.30 -27.18 24.47
CA ALA A 73 -39.43 -26.45 25.73
C ALA A 73 -39.10 -24.96 25.55
N LEU A 74 -39.87 -24.04 26.17
CA LEU A 74 -39.67 -22.59 26.11
C LEU A 74 -38.23 -22.11 26.33
N THR A 75 -37.44 -22.84 27.13
CA THR A 75 -36.01 -22.62 27.38
C THR A 75 -35.16 -22.80 26.12
N GLY A 76 -35.51 -23.71 25.21
CA GLY A 76 -34.81 -23.95 23.96
C GLY A 76 -34.99 -22.79 22.97
N ILE A 77 -36.18 -22.21 22.89
CA ILE A 77 -36.48 -21.06 22.00
C ILE A 77 -35.69 -19.82 22.43
N GLN A 78 -35.63 -19.52 23.73
CA GLN A 78 -34.88 -18.37 24.25
C GLN A 78 -33.36 -18.53 24.01
N GLY A 79 -32.81 -19.75 24.17
CA GLY A 79 -31.42 -20.06 23.84
C GLY A 79 -31.10 -19.81 22.37
N ALA A 80 -31.93 -20.34 21.47
CA ALA A 80 -31.78 -20.17 20.03
C ALA A 80 -31.93 -18.71 19.57
N MET A 81 -32.83 -17.92 20.17
CA MET A 81 -32.95 -16.50 19.90
C MET A 81 -31.72 -15.70 20.34
N ARG A 82 -31.14 -16.02 21.51
CA ARG A 82 -29.89 -15.38 21.98
C ARG A 82 -28.70 -15.72 21.08
N GLU A 83 -28.60 -16.95 20.65
CA GLU A 83 -27.54 -17.39 19.73
C GLU A 83 -27.66 -16.68 18.36
N THR A 84 -28.87 -16.59 17.81
CA THR A 84 -29.14 -15.86 16.55
C THR A 84 -28.80 -14.38 16.69
N ALA A 85 -29.22 -13.73 17.79
CA ALA A 85 -28.88 -12.32 18.06
C ALA A 85 -27.36 -12.10 18.14
N SER A 86 -26.63 -13.02 18.82
CA SER A 86 -25.17 -12.98 18.89
C SER A 86 -24.52 -13.15 17.50
N HIS A 87 -25.05 -14.01 16.66
CA HIS A 87 -24.54 -14.18 15.29
C HIS A 87 -24.76 -12.92 14.42
N ILE A 88 -25.91 -12.28 14.53
CA ILE A 88 -26.20 -11.02 13.83
C ILE A 88 -25.28 -9.90 14.31
N GLN A 89 -25.10 -9.77 15.62
CA GLN A 89 -24.18 -8.77 16.20
C GLN A 89 -22.73 -8.98 15.72
N LYS A 90 -22.22 -10.20 15.78
CA LYS A 90 -20.88 -10.54 15.31
C LYS A 90 -20.71 -10.28 13.79
N ALA A 91 -21.77 -10.49 13.00
CA ALA A 91 -21.76 -10.18 11.58
C ALA A 91 -21.66 -8.66 11.33
N ALA A 92 -22.38 -7.85 12.10
CA ALA A 92 -22.33 -6.38 12.01
C ALA A 92 -20.94 -5.84 12.42
N GLU A 93 -20.40 -6.32 13.55
CA GLU A 93 -19.04 -5.96 14.01
C GLU A 93 -17.98 -6.32 12.97
N LYS A 94 -18.14 -7.47 12.30
CA LYS A 94 -17.24 -7.90 11.23
C LYS A 94 -17.31 -6.97 10.01
N VAL A 95 -18.49 -6.48 9.64
CA VAL A 95 -18.65 -5.53 8.52
C VAL A 95 -17.89 -4.24 8.78
N ASP A 96 -17.99 -3.68 9.99
CA ASP A 96 -17.27 -2.46 10.35
C ASP A 96 -15.75 -2.68 10.38
N TYR A 97 -15.31 -3.82 10.90
CA TYR A 97 -13.90 -4.19 10.88
C TYR A 97 -13.37 -4.31 9.45
N GLU A 98 -14.08 -5.02 8.56
CA GLU A 98 -13.67 -5.20 7.16
C GLU A 98 -13.69 -3.88 6.39
N ALA A 99 -14.68 -3.00 6.63
CA ALA A 99 -14.72 -1.68 6.00
C ALA A 99 -13.51 -0.84 6.42
N ARG A 100 -13.17 -0.82 7.71
CA ARG A 100 -11.99 -0.13 8.24
C ARG A 100 -10.70 -0.68 7.65
N ARG A 101 -10.60 -2.00 7.53
CA ARG A 101 -9.48 -2.70 6.89
C ARG A 101 -9.25 -2.23 5.45
N VAL A 102 -10.33 -2.23 4.66
CA VAL A 102 -10.28 -1.78 3.26
C VAL A 102 -9.82 -0.33 3.17
N MET A 103 -10.34 0.55 4.03
CA MET A 103 -9.95 1.96 4.05
C MET A 103 -8.46 2.16 4.34
N ILE A 104 -7.91 1.44 5.32
CA ILE A 104 -6.49 1.52 5.66
C ILE A 104 -5.63 1.00 4.50
N ASP A 105 -5.97 -0.15 3.95
CA ASP A 105 -5.23 -0.78 2.84
C ASP A 105 -5.24 0.09 1.59
N GLN A 106 -6.40 0.60 1.19
CA GLN A 106 -6.51 1.47 0.02
C GLN A 106 -5.81 2.82 0.21
N ASN A 107 -5.74 3.33 1.45
CA ASN A 107 -4.98 4.54 1.74
C ASN A 107 -3.46 4.30 1.56
N HIS A 108 -2.91 3.17 2.01
CA HIS A 108 -1.51 2.83 1.79
C HIS A 108 -1.19 2.69 0.30
N LYS A 109 -2.06 2.02 -0.46
CA LYS A 109 -1.94 1.91 -1.92
C LYS A 109 -2.00 3.25 -2.63
N LEU A 110 -2.91 4.13 -2.19
CA LEU A 110 -3.01 5.49 -2.72
C LEU A 110 -1.71 6.28 -2.51
N ILE A 111 -1.17 6.27 -1.29
CA ILE A 111 0.08 6.97 -0.96
C ILE A 111 1.23 6.44 -1.81
N ALA A 112 1.39 5.13 -1.92
CA ALA A 112 2.44 4.52 -2.73
C ALA A 112 2.34 4.89 -4.22
N ASN A 113 1.13 4.92 -4.76
CA ASN A 113 0.90 5.32 -6.15
C ASN A 113 1.16 6.82 -6.38
N ILE A 114 0.76 7.68 -5.45
CA ILE A 114 1.08 9.11 -5.48
C ILE A 114 2.59 9.30 -5.48
N ASP A 115 3.31 8.62 -4.58
CA ASP A 115 4.77 8.70 -4.50
C ASP A 115 5.43 8.22 -5.81
N ASN A 116 4.92 7.16 -6.42
CA ASN A 116 5.42 6.68 -7.72
C ASN A 116 5.17 7.67 -8.86
N VAL A 117 3.99 8.30 -8.92
CA VAL A 117 3.67 9.35 -9.90
C VAL A 117 4.61 10.55 -9.74
N ILE A 118 4.85 10.98 -8.49
CA ILE A 118 5.79 12.07 -8.19
C ILE A 118 7.20 11.68 -8.65
N ALA A 119 7.67 10.49 -8.30
CA ALA A 119 9.01 10.01 -8.61
C ALA A 119 9.28 9.93 -10.12
N THR A 120 8.39 9.29 -10.85
CA THR A 120 8.53 9.12 -12.31
C THR A 120 8.45 10.43 -13.06
N SER A 121 7.58 11.34 -12.63
CA SER A 121 7.43 12.65 -13.26
C SER A 121 8.60 13.60 -12.96
N ASN A 122 9.37 13.36 -11.90
CA ASN A 122 10.54 14.17 -11.52
C ASN A 122 11.87 13.46 -11.79
N ASN A 123 11.87 12.45 -12.65
CA ASN A 123 13.08 11.74 -13.08
C ASN A 123 13.89 11.11 -11.93
N ALA A 124 13.23 10.44 -10.99
CA ALA A 124 13.90 9.66 -9.97
C ALA A 124 14.80 8.59 -10.60
N ILE A 125 15.98 8.39 -10.02
CA ILE A 125 17.00 7.45 -10.53
C ILE A 125 16.79 6.07 -9.92
N ALA A 126 16.57 6.02 -8.60
CA ALA A 126 16.45 4.80 -7.83
C ALA A 126 15.49 4.99 -6.64
N ALA A 127 15.18 3.91 -5.96
CA ALA A 127 14.40 3.91 -4.73
C ALA A 127 15.05 2.99 -3.70
N ILE A 128 14.96 3.35 -2.42
CA ILE A 128 15.37 2.53 -1.29
C ILE A 128 14.12 1.98 -0.64
N TRP A 129 14.04 0.66 -0.49
CA TRP A 129 12.93 0.00 0.20
C TRP A 129 13.05 0.12 1.71
N HIS A 130 11.94 0.43 2.38
CA HIS A 130 11.84 0.47 3.83
C HIS A 130 10.73 -0.46 4.30
N SER A 131 11.10 -1.50 5.01
CA SER A 131 10.18 -2.45 5.61
C SER A 131 9.90 -2.08 7.08
N HIS A 132 8.67 -2.35 7.55
CA HIS A 132 8.29 -2.16 8.95
C HIS A 132 8.44 -3.45 9.78
N TRP A 133 9.30 -4.38 9.38
CA TRP A 133 9.47 -5.67 10.06
C TRP A 133 9.86 -5.56 11.54
N ARG A 134 10.50 -4.45 11.93
CA ARG A 134 10.90 -4.19 13.34
C ARG A 134 9.76 -3.63 14.21
N ARG A 135 8.58 -3.37 13.64
CA ARG A 135 7.46 -2.81 14.39
C ARG A 135 6.81 -3.90 15.24
N PRO A 136 6.70 -3.73 16.58
CA PRO A 136 6.03 -4.70 17.44
C PRO A 136 4.58 -4.94 16.99
N GLY A 137 4.17 -6.21 16.93
CA GLY A 137 2.80 -6.59 16.56
C GLY A 137 2.44 -6.42 15.08
N TYR A 138 3.42 -6.14 14.21
CA TYR A 138 3.22 -6.12 12.77
C TYR A 138 3.59 -7.47 12.17
N ASP A 139 2.62 -8.10 11.52
CA ASP A 139 2.82 -9.36 10.78
C ASP A 139 3.43 -9.02 9.41
N PHE A 140 4.76 -9.09 9.33
CA PHE A 140 5.52 -8.77 8.14
C PHE A 140 5.76 -10.01 7.26
N ARG A 141 6.00 -9.80 5.98
CA ARG A 141 6.42 -10.84 5.04
C ARG A 141 7.93 -10.93 4.99
N GLU A 142 8.48 -12.13 4.97
CA GLU A 142 9.94 -12.33 4.93
C GLU A 142 10.58 -11.70 3.69
N ASP A 143 9.98 -11.84 2.52
CA ASP A 143 10.48 -11.20 1.29
C ASP A 143 10.50 -9.67 1.38
N HIS A 144 9.54 -9.04 2.09
CA HIS A 144 9.55 -7.60 2.35
C HIS A 144 10.63 -7.18 3.35
N LYS A 145 10.96 -8.04 4.32
CA LYS A 145 12.07 -7.83 5.24
C LYS A 145 13.41 -7.95 4.52
N GLU A 146 13.57 -8.93 3.63
CA GLU A 146 14.78 -9.09 2.81
C GLU A 146 15.04 -7.89 1.91
N ARG A 147 13.98 -7.21 1.45
CA ARG A 147 14.08 -5.97 0.66
C ARG A 147 14.51 -4.76 1.47
N ASP A 148 14.50 -4.81 2.81
CA ASP A 148 14.78 -3.65 3.66
C ASP A 148 16.17 -3.06 3.38
N GLN A 149 16.21 -1.74 3.14
CA GLN A 149 17.41 -0.97 2.78
C GLN A 149 18.06 -1.33 1.43
N LEU A 150 17.41 -2.15 0.59
CA LEU A 150 17.93 -2.41 -0.75
C LEU A 150 17.61 -1.27 -1.73
N TYR A 151 18.53 -1.06 -2.67
CA TYR A 151 18.46 -0.04 -3.70
C TYR A 151 17.96 -0.66 -5.01
N TYR A 152 16.80 -0.23 -5.46
CA TYR A 152 16.17 -0.63 -6.71
C TYR A 152 16.32 0.47 -7.76
N LEU A 153 16.79 0.11 -8.96
CA LEU A 153 16.90 1.08 -10.05
C LEU A 153 15.50 1.34 -10.65
N ILE A 154 15.21 2.58 -11.00
CA ILE A 154 14.03 2.92 -11.79
C ILE A 154 14.40 2.78 -13.26
N ARG A 155 13.68 1.91 -13.97
CA ARG A 155 13.95 1.61 -15.37
C ARG A 155 13.78 2.84 -16.27
N GLY A 156 14.69 3.04 -17.20
CA GLY A 156 14.59 4.10 -18.19
C GLY A 156 14.81 5.52 -17.63
N ASN A 157 15.37 5.65 -16.42
CA ASN A 157 15.75 6.94 -15.86
C ASN A 157 16.88 7.62 -16.68
N TRP A 158 17.04 8.93 -16.49
CA TRP A 158 18.01 9.73 -17.26
C TRP A 158 19.46 9.28 -17.04
N ALA A 159 19.82 8.87 -15.83
CA ALA A 159 21.20 8.45 -15.52
C ALA A 159 21.53 7.10 -16.17
N GLN A 160 20.56 6.18 -16.27
CA GLN A 160 20.70 4.92 -17.00
C GLN A 160 20.80 5.16 -18.51
N LYS A 161 19.94 6.03 -19.07
CA LYS A 161 19.99 6.40 -20.50
C LYS A 161 21.34 7.00 -20.90
N ASN A 162 21.96 7.75 -20.00
CA ASN A 162 23.29 8.32 -20.22
C ASN A 162 24.44 7.32 -19.89
N GLY A 163 24.12 6.13 -19.43
CA GLY A 163 25.10 5.10 -19.09
C GLY A 163 25.92 5.40 -17.83
N TYR A 164 25.37 6.20 -16.90
CA TYR A 164 26.05 6.52 -15.65
C TYR A 164 25.76 5.50 -14.54
N VAL A 165 24.59 4.85 -14.58
CA VAL A 165 24.17 3.88 -13.59
C VAL A 165 23.76 2.56 -14.23
N LYS A 166 23.92 1.48 -13.47
CA LYS A 166 23.47 0.11 -13.78
C LYS A 166 22.64 -0.42 -12.63
N SER A 167 21.84 -1.46 -12.87
CA SER A 167 21.12 -2.15 -11.79
C SER A 167 22.10 -2.77 -10.79
N GLY A 168 21.76 -2.64 -9.51
CA GLY A 168 22.44 -3.34 -8.43
C GLY A 168 21.92 -4.77 -8.25
N PRO A 169 22.34 -5.47 -7.18
CA PRO A 169 21.89 -6.83 -6.88
C PRO A 169 20.36 -6.96 -6.70
N ALA A 170 19.69 -5.91 -6.25
CA ALA A 170 18.25 -5.89 -6.06
C ALA A 170 17.45 -5.76 -7.38
N GLY A 171 18.09 -5.37 -8.49
CA GLY A 171 17.41 -5.22 -9.78
C GLY A 171 16.62 -3.92 -9.91
N TYR A 172 15.45 -4.01 -10.53
CA TYR A 172 14.58 -2.87 -10.83
C TYR A 172 13.34 -2.84 -9.94
N LEU A 173 12.85 -1.63 -9.65
CA LEU A 173 11.67 -1.43 -8.81
C LEU A 173 10.38 -1.99 -9.45
N ASP A 174 10.30 -2.04 -10.76
CA ASP A 174 9.17 -2.58 -11.53
C ASP A 174 9.16 -4.11 -11.65
N GLU A 175 10.18 -4.78 -11.14
CA GLU A 175 10.30 -6.25 -11.12
C GLU A 175 9.75 -6.86 -9.82
N ILE A 176 9.37 -6.03 -8.85
CA ILE A 176 8.82 -6.44 -7.57
C ILE A 176 7.44 -5.82 -7.33
N THR A 177 6.67 -6.42 -6.42
CA THR A 177 5.42 -5.80 -5.93
C THR A 177 5.69 -4.43 -5.34
N GLN A 178 4.86 -3.45 -5.69
CA GLN A 178 5.03 -2.08 -5.19
C GLN A 178 4.75 -2.00 -3.68
N PRO A 179 5.39 -1.05 -2.97
CA PRO A 179 5.08 -0.83 -1.56
C PRO A 179 3.60 -0.52 -1.37
N GLY A 180 2.97 -1.13 -0.37
CA GLY A 180 1.54 -0.96 -0.11
C GLY A 180 0.61 -1.70 -1.07
N GLU A 181 1.09 -2.40 -2.08
CA GLU A 181 0.24 -3.13 -3.04
C GLU A 181 -0.41 -4.36 -2.41
N GLU A 182 0.30 -5.09 -1.61
CA GLU A 182 -0.23 -6.24 -0.90
C GLU A 182 -1.08 -5.84 0.32
N VAL A 183 -2.03 -6.71 0.68
CA VAL A 183 -2.93 -6.47 1.80
C VAL A 183 -2.15 -6.24 3.09
N PHE A 184 -2.44 -5.13 3.79
CA PHE A 184 -1.77 -4.67 5.01
C PHE A 184 -0.29 -4.34 4.89
N CYS A 185 0.26 -4.29 3.69
CA CYS A 185 1.63 -3.85 3.51
C CYS A 185 1.79 -2.39 3.95
N GLN A 186 2.71 -2.15 4.89
CA GLN A 186 3.06 -0.82 5.38
C GLN A 186 4.43 -0.35 4.89
N CYS A 187 5.08 -1.13 4.02
CA CYS A 187 6.35 -0.76 3.42
C CYS A 187 6.21 0.52 2.60
N TYR A 188 7.30 1.25 2.47
CA TYR A 188 7.39 2.42 1.62
C TYR A 188 8.77 2.49 0.97
N VAL A 189 8.95 3.37 0.01
CA VAL A 189 10.24 3.64 -0.62
C VAL A 189 10.62 5.10 -0.46
N THR A 190 11.92 5.35 -0.38
CA THR A 190 12.50 6.69 -0.47
C THR A 190 13.16 6.83 -1.84
N TYR A 191 12.76 7.83 -2.60
CA TYR A 191 13.25 8.03 -3.96
C TYR A 191 14.52 8.87 -4.01
N ILE A 192 15.42 8.50 -4.92
CA ILE A 192 16.72 9.14 -5.15
C ILE A 192 16.68 9.87 -6.50
N TYR A 193 16.95 11.16 -6.47
CA TYR A 193 16.98 12.04 -7.65
C TYR A 193 18.38 12.49 -8.02
N ASN A 194 19.32 12.40 -7.07
CA ASN A 194 20.70 12.84 -7.26
C ASN A 194 21.62 11.64 -7.40
N ILE A 195 22.42 11.63 -8.47
CA ILE A 195 23.41 10.57 -8.72
C ILE A 195 24.45 10.46 -7.60
N ARG A 196 24.69 11.53 -6.84
CA ARG A 196 25.61 11.53 -5.67
C ARG A 196 25.13 10.63 -4.54
N SER A 197 23.84 10.32 -4.49
CA SER A 197 23.24 9.45 -3.48
C SER A 197 23.12 7.99 -3.94
N ILE A 198 23.61 7.66 -5.14
CA ILE A 198 23.62 6.31 -5.66
C ILE A 198 24.85 5.57 -5.10
N PRO A 199 24.71 4.33 -4.59
CA PRO A 199 25.85 3.51 -4.16
C PRO A 199 26.87 3.25 -5.28
N GLU A 200 28.14 3.17 -4.93
CA GLU A 200 29.23 3.00 -5.91
C GLU A 200 29.06 1.76 -6.78
N TYR A 201 28.56 0.65 -6.23
CA TYR A 201 28.34 -0.58 -6.97
C TYR A 201 27.29 -0.47 -8.08
N MET A 202 26.43 0.55 -8.02
CA MET A 202 25.45 0.87 -9.07
C MET A 202 25.99 1.90 -10.07
N LEU A 203 27.15 2.48 -9.86
CA LEU A 203 27.78 3.39 -10.80
C LEU A 203 28.55 2.58 -11.87
N THR A 204 28.50 3.04 -13.12
CA THR A 204 29.40 2.58 -14.17
C THR A 204 30.72 3.34 -14.08
N GLN A 205 31.74 2.91 -14.83
CA GLN A 205 33.00 3.68 -14.94
C GLN A 205 32.76 5.10 -15.47
N LYS A 206 31.80 5.26 -16.41
CA LYS A 206 31.38 6.57 -16.91
C LYS A 206 30.71 7.39 -15.82
N GLY A 207 29.87 6.75 -14.97
CA GLY A 207 29.22 7.40 -13.83
C GLY A 207 30.23 7.86 -12.78
N GLN A 208 31.23 7.06 -12.46
CA GLN A 208 32.29 7.43 -11.53
C GLN A 208 33.08 8.66 -12.01
N LYS A 209 33.52 8.65 -13.28
CA LYS A 209 34.18 9.82 -13.89
C LYS A 209 33.30 11.07 -13.87
N PHE A 210 32.01 10.92 -14.15
CA PHE A 210 31.07 12.02 -14.08
C PHE A 210 30.94 12.57 -12.66
N MET A 211 30.88 11.71 -11.64
CA MET A 211 30.86 12.10 -10.24
C MET A 211 32.13 12.86 -9.81
N GLU A 212 33.30 12.41 -10.27
CA GLU A 212 34.58 13.08 -10.00
C GLU A 212 34.63 14.47 -10.65
N SER A 213 34.13 14.61 -11.86
CA SER A 213 34.03 15.92 -12.52
C SER A 213 33.14 16.91 -11.78
N MET A 214 32.01 16.42 -11.23
CA MET A 214 31.11 17.24 -10.41
C MET A 214 31.72 17.65 -9.08
N LYS A 215 32.59 16.84 -8.49
CA LYS A 215 33.32 17.19 -7.25
C LYS A 215 34.39 18.27 -7.49
N LYS A 216 35.02 18.27 -8.67
CA LYS A 216 36.03 19.28 -9.05
C LYS A 216 35.42 20.63 -9.41
N ALA A 217 34.12 20.67 -9.80
CA ALA A 217 33.42 21.86 -10.21
C ALA A 217 32.63 22.55 -9.09
N ALA A 218 32.56 21.94 -7.90
CA ALA A 218 31.89 22.47 -6.70
C ALA A 218 32.89 22.99 -5.68
#